data_82cb2e07fbd82521a7cce4ab48ef85b4
#
_entry.id   82cb2e07fbd82521a7cce4ab48ef85b4
#
_cell.length_a   1.000
_cell.length_b   1.000
_cell.length_c   1.000
_cell.angle_alpha   90.00
_cell.angle_beta   90.00
_cell.angle_gamma   90.00
#
_symmetry.space_group_name_H-M   'P 1'
#
loop_
_entity.id
_entity.type
_entity.pdbx_description
1 polymer ?
#
loop_
_entity_poly.entity_id
_entity_poly.type
_entity_poly.pdbx_seq_one_letter_code
_entity_poly.pdbx_strand_id
1 'polypeptide(L)'
;NVKKIFRQFETPPDPELIKGFLGSEMCYVISHGDNDGNLLETAAALDELYLNNMAYMLISSNGETAYLEAENEYSRHRAYFLKG
;
A
#
# COMPACT_ATOMS: atom_id res chain seq x y z
N ASN A 1 3.69 14.39 2.65
CA ASN A 1 3.74 14.02 1.23
C ASN A 1 4.73 12.92 0.95
N VAL A 2 4.22 11.82 0.45
CA VAL A 2 5.04 10.66 0.13
C VAL A 2 5.55 10.85 -1.29
N LYS A 3 6.84 11.13 -1.45
CA LYS A 3 7.39 11.49 -2.75
C LYS A 3 8.57 10.63 -3.21
N LYS A 4 9.15 9.84 -2.32
CA LYS A 4 10.38 9.11 -2.67
C LYS A 4 10.19 7.62 -2.46
N ILE A 5 10.65 6.83 -3.42
CA ILE A 5 10.72 5.39 -3.25
C ILE A 5 11.83 5.08 -2.25
N PHE A 6 11.44 4.47 -1.14
CA PHE A 6 12.39 4.02 -0.13
C PHE A 6 12.93 2.63 -0.47
N ARG A 7 12.06 1.76 -0.97
CA ARG A 7 12.44 0.40 -1.31
C ARG A 7 11.48 -0.15 -2.37
N GLN A 8 12.01 -0.90 -3.33
CA GLN A 8 11.24 -1.57 -4.35
C GLN A 8 11.32 -3.08 -4.14
N PHE A 9 10.20 -3.75 -4.36
CA PHE A 9 10.10 -5.21 -4.26
C PHE A 9 9.70 -5.78 -5.60
N GLU A 10 10.33 -6.88 -6.01
CA GLU A 10 9.95 -7.62 -7.22
C GLU A 10 8.60 -8.30 -7.05
N THR A 11 8.30 -8.74 -5.82
CA THR A 11 7.02 -9.31 -5.45
C THR A 11 6.57 -8.63 -4.16
N PRO A 12 5.25 -8.53 -3.92
CA PRO A 12 4.77 -7.89 -2.70
C PRO A 12 5.32 -8.57 -1.44
N PRO A 13 5.82 -7.80 -0.45
CA PRO A 13 6.29 -8.36 0.80
C PRO A 13 5.12 -8.85 1.67
N ASP A 14 5.43 -9.54 2.76
CA ASP A 14 4.41 -10.00 3.69
C ASP A 14 3.61 -8.82 4.27
N PRO A 15 2.30 -9.00 4.51
CA PRO A 15 1.48 -7.95 5.14
C PRO A 15 2.04 -7.45 6.47
N GLU A 16 2.66 -8.32 7.26
CA GLU A 16 3.27 -7.90 8.51
C GLU A 16 4.40 -6.90 8.31
N LEU A 17 5.19 -7.10 7.25
CA LEU A 17 6.25 -6.16 6.92
C LEU A 17 5.67 -4.81 6.48
N ILE A 18 4.60 -4.85 5.70
CA ILE A 18 3.91 -3.63 5.24
C ILE A 18 3.37 -2.85 6.44
N LYS A 19 2.69 -3.53 7.36
CA LYS A 19 2.15 -2.90 8.57
C LYS A 19 3.27 -2.26 9.40
N GLY A 20 4.38 -2.96 9.54
CA GLY A 20 5.52 -2.44 10.28
C GLY A 20 6.12 -1.20 9.64
N PHE A 21 6.22 -1.20 8.32
CA PHE A 21 6.73 -0.03 7.60
C PHE A 21 5.81 1.18 7.72
N LEU A 22 4.51 0.96 7.54
CA LEU A 22 3.55 2.06 7.65
C LEU A 22 3.50 2.62 9.07
N GLY A 23 3.70 1.76 10.06
CA GLY A 23 3.79 2.20 11.45
C GLY A 23 2.52 2.84 12.00
N SER A 24 1.38 2.55 11.40
CA SER A 24 0.11 3.18 11.75
C SER A 24 -0.99 2.12 11.73
N GLU A 25 -1.90 2.17 12.70
CA GLU A 25 -3.05 1.26 12.72
C GLU A 25 -4.08 1.62 11.66
N MET A 26 -4.08 2.87 11.21
CA MET A 26 -5.02 3.36 10.21
C MET A 26 -4.27 3.84 8.99
N CYS A 27 -4.89 3.73 7.84
CA CYS A 27 -4.30 4.25 6.61
C CYS A 27 -5.40 4.75 5.68
N TYR A 28 -5.02 5.67 4.79
CA TYR A 28 -5.88 6.10 3.69
C TYR A 28 -5.68 5.17 2.52
N VAL A 29 -6.76 4.78 1.89
CA VAL A 29 -6.75 3.87 0.74
C VAL A 29 -6.94 4.65 -0.54
N ILE A 30 -6.07 4.43 -1.53
CA ILE A 30 -6.26 4.94 -2.88
C ILE A 30 -6.36 3.74 -3.79
N SER A 31 -7.54 3.52 -4.36
CA SER A 31 -7.79 2.37 -5.22
C SER A 31 -8.92 2.70 -6.18
N HIS A 32 -9.22 1.77 -7.06
CA HIS A 32 -10.35 1.92 -7.98
C HIS A 32 -11.66 1.38 -7.42
N GLY A 33 -11.64 0.89 -6.18
CA GLY A 33 -12.80 0.29 -5.54
C GLY A 33 -13.58 1.27 -4.68
N ASP A 34 -14.54 0.72 -3.94
CA ASP A 34 -15.45 1.50 -3.12
C ASP A 34 -14.78 2.19 -1.94
N ASN A 35 -13.60 1.74 -1.57
CA ASN A 35 -12.86 2.28 -0.43
C ASN A 35 -11.90 3.39 -0.78
N ASP A 36 -11.90 3.85 -2.04
CA ASP A 36 -11.00 4.91 -2.48
C ASP A 36 -11.22 6.17 -1.65
N GLY A 37 -10.13 6.69 -1.09
CA GLY A 37 -10.15 7.91 -0.26
C GLY A 37 -10.58 7.69 1.17
N ASN A 38 -10.94 6.48 1.57
CA ASN A 38 -11.39 6.18 2.93
C ASN A 38 -10.23 5.88 3.87
N LEU A 39 -10.45 6.22 5.14
CA LEU A 39 -9.53 5.85 6.21
C LEU A 39 -9.97 4.51 6.79
N LEU A 40 -9.10 3.51 6.73
CA LEU A 40 -9.39 2.17 7.20
C LEU A 40 -8.30 1.69 8.14
N GLU A 41 -8.64 0.65 8.93
CA GLU A 41 -7.58 -0.06 9.67
C GLU A 41 -6.63 -0.68 8.66
N THR A 42 -5.34 -0.53 8.91
CA THR A 42 -4.32 -1.05 7.99
C THR A 42 -4.45 -2.56 7.78
N ALA A 43 -4.73 -3.30 8.85
CA ALA A 43 -4.93 -4.75 8.74
C ALA A 43 -6.12 -5.10 7.86
N ALA A 44 -7.23 -4.38 8.01
CA ALA A 44 -8.43 -4.61 7.21
C ALA A 44 -8.20 -4.25 5.75
N ALA A 45 -7.50 -3.16 5.48
CA ALA A 45 -7.17 -2.75 4.12
C ALA A 45 -6.30 -3.81 3.43
N LEU A 46 -5.32 -4.34 4.13
CA LEU A 46 -4.46 -5.38 3.57
C LEU A 46 -5.23 -6.67 3.33
N ASP A 47 -6.11 -7.06 4.23
CA ASP A 47 -6.95 -8.25 4.02
C ASP A 47 -7.76 -8.15 2.74
N GLU A 48 -8.24 -6.97 2.43
CA GLU A 48 -9.07 -6.75 1.26
C GLU A 48 -8.26 -6.59 -0.02
N LEU A 49 -7.13 -5.89 0.05
CA LEU A 49 -6.42 -5.43 -1.14
C LEU A 49 -5.14 -6.18 -1.46
N TYR A 50 -4.53 -6.84 -0.47
CA TYR A 50 -3.25 -7.49 -0.67
C TYR A 50 -3.35 -8.55 -1.77
N LEU A 51 -2.44 -8.46 -2.75
CA LEU A 51 -2.43 -9.34 -3.94
C LEU A 51 -3.71 -9.27 -4.77
N ASN A 52 -4.48 -8.20 -4.63
CA ASN A 52 -5.60 -7.94 -5.51
C ASN A 52 -5.08 -7.67 -6.92
N ASN A 53 -5.90 -7.92 -7.92
CA ASN A 53 -5.51 -7.74 -9.33
C ASN A 53 -5.40 -6.28 -9.75
N MET A 54 -5.73 -5.35 -8.89
CA MET A 54 -5.71 -3.93 -9.21
C MET A 54 -4.65 -3.20 -8.39
N ALA A 55 -4.06 -2.18 -8.99
CA ALA A 55 -3.11 -1.33 -8.27
C ALA A 55 -3.81 -0.58 -7.13
N TYR A 56 -3.12 -0.41 -6.02
CA TYR A 56 -3.63 0.36 -4.90
C TYR A 56 -2.48 0.95 -4.09
N MET A 57 -2.79 1.95 -3.29
CA MET A 57 -1.82 2.58 -2.41
C MET A 57 -2.43 2.73 -1.02
N LEU A 58 -1.64 2.46 0.00
CA LEU A 58 -2.00 2.71 1.40
C LEU A 58 -1.08 3.79 1.93
N ILE A 59 -1.66 4.86 2.47
CA ILE A 59 -0.89 5.96 3.02
C ILE A 59 -1.11 5.97 4.53
N SER A 60 -0.03 5.97 5.30
CA SER A 60 -0.15 6.02 6.77
C SER A 60 -0.96 7.25 7.20
N SER A 61 -1.61 7.14 8.36
CA SER A 61 -2.49 8.22 8.82
C SER A 61 -1.75 9.54 9.04
N ASN A 62 -0.44 9.50 9.30
CA ASN A 62 0.37 10.71 9.42
C ASN A 62 0.88 11.24 8.08
N GLY A 63 0.66 10.52 6.99
CA GLY A 63 1.05 10.96 5.65
C GLY A 63 2.54 10.83 5.33
N GLU A 64 3.33 10.20 6.18
CA GLU A 64 4.78 10.15 5.99
C GLU A 64 5.28 8.91 5.26
N THR A 65 4.51 7.83 5.28
CA THR A 65 4.89 6.60 4.62
C THR A 65 3.72 6.06 3.81
N ALA A 66 4.03 5.30 2.77
CA ALA A 66 3.00 4.68 1.96
C ALA A 66 3.50 3.37 1.38
N TYR A 67 2.56 2.51 1.05
CA TYR A 67 2.79 1.26 0.35
C TYR A 67 2.02 1.28 -0.96
N LEU A 68 2.71 1.04 -2.05
CA LEU A 68 2.10 0.95 -3.38
C LEU A 68 2.29 -0.44 -3.93
N GLU A 69 1.20 -1.09 -4.31
CA GLU A 69 1.26 -2.35 -5.05
C GLU A 69 0.79 -2.04 -6.46
N ALA A 70 1.69 -2.21 -7.42
CA ALA A 70 1.43 -1.84 -8.81
C ALA A 70 1.33 -3.10 -9.66
N GLU A 71 0.38 -3.10 -10.57
CA GLU A 71 0.22 -4.16 -11.55
C GLU A 71 0.93 -3.72 -12.83
N ASN A 72 1.66 -4.63 -13.47
CA ASN A 72 2.22 -4.34 -14.78
C ASN A 72 1.55 -5.19 -15.86
N GLU A 73 1.88 -4.91 -17.12
CA GLU A 73 1.25 -5.54 -18.28
C GLU A 73 1.52 -7.05 -18.40
N TYR A 74 2.46 -7.57 -17.62
CA TYR A 74 2.79 -9.01 -17.62
C TYR A 74 2.22 -9.73 -16.42
N SER A 75 1.25 -9.14 -15.75
CA SER A 75 0.60 -9.69 -14.56
C SER A 75 1.56 -9.88 -13.39
N ARG A 76 2.67 -9.16 -13.37
CA ARG A 76 3.58 -9.17 -12.23
C ARG A 76 3.22 -8.03 -11.29
N HIS A 77 3.17 -8.36 -10.03
CA HIS A 77 2.92 -7.36 -8.99
C HIS A 77 4.25 -6.86 -8.46
N ARG A 78 4.50 -5.57 -8.63
CA ARG A 78 5.64 -4.90 -8.00
C ARG A 78 5.14 -4.06 -6.86
N ALA A 79 5.95 -3.94 -5.84
CA ALA A 79 5.57 -3.21 -4.65
C ALA A 79 6.65 -2.21 -4.28
N TYR A 80 6.22 -1.12 -3.65
CA TYR A 80 7.11 -0.03 -3.29
C TYR A 80 6.78 0.48 -1.90
N PHE A 81 7.83 0.71 -1.11
CA PHE A 81 7.73 1.50 0.11
C PHE A 81 8.12 2.92 -0.23
N LEU A 82 7.30 3.88 0.14
CA LEU A 82 7.50 5.28 -0.15
C LEU A 82 7.60 6.08 1.14
N LYS A 83 8.45 7.11 1.14
CA LYS A 83 8.59 8.03 2.26
C LYS A 83 8.43 9.46 1.79
N GLY A 84 7.98 10.29 2.72
CA GLY A 84 7.87 11.72 2.51
C GLY A 84 9.18 12.47 2.53
#